data_b465413ef46280c20aedf47fda16a91f
#
_entry.id   b465413ef46280c20aedf47fda16a91f
#
_cell.length_a   1.000
_cell.length_b   1.000
_cell.length_c   1.000
_cell.angle_alpha   90.00
_cell.angle_beta   90.00
_cell.angle_gamma   90.00
#
_symmetry.space_group_name_H-M   'P 1'
#
loop_
_entity.id
_entity.type
_entity.pdbx_description
1 polymer ?
#
loop_
_entity_poly.entity_id
_entity_poly.type
_entity_poly.pdbx_seq_one_letter_code
_entity_poly.pdbx_strand_id
1 'polypeptide(L)'
;MKKHIKNLKRKLKIFDPKLKEECGIFGISNTKDASALTALGLHALQHRGQEGCGIVTFDGKQYFSEKRFGLVGDNFNKEKILKKLQGDYAIGHNRYSTTGE
;
A
#
# COMPACT_ATOMS: atom_id res chain seq x y z
N MET A 1 -16.93 -2.82 3.52
CA MET A 1 -15.74 -2.90 2.69
C MET A 1 -15.81 -2.09 1.40
N LYS A 2 -16.90 -2.19 0.64
CA LYS A 2 -17.05 -1.39 -0.57
C LYS A 2 -17.04 0.12 -0.32
N LYS A 3 -17.60 0.57 0.80
CA LYS A 3 -17.58 1.99 1.18
C LYS A 3 -16.17 2.50 1.47
N HIS A 4 -15.35 1.66 2.12
CA HIS A 4 -13.95 2.03 2.41
C HIS A 4 -13.13 2.17 1.15
N ILE A 5 -13.33 1.28 0.19
CA ILE A 5 -12.62 1.34 -1.09
C ILE A 5 -12.96 2.62 -1.84
N LYS A 6 -14.25 2.99 -1.88
CA LYS A 6 -14.68 4.23 -2.53
C LYS A 6 -14.09 5.47 -1.84
N ASN A 7 -14.08 5.46 -0.51
CA ASN A 7 -13.52 6.58 0.25
C ASN A 7 -12.02 6.71 0.03
N LEU A 8 -11.30 5.58 -0.01
CA LEU A 8 -9.90 5.56 -0.32
C LEU A 8 -9.61 6.13 -1.70
N LYS A 9 -10.38 5.73 -2.70
CA LYS A 9 -10.22 6.24 -4.06
C LYS A 9 -10.45 7.74 -4.14
N ARG A 10 -11.41 8.27 -3.37
CA ARG A 10 -11.65 9.71 -3.32
C ARG A 10 -10.49 10.45 -2.68
N LYS A 11 -9.96 9.92 -1.58
CA LYS A 11 -8.80 10.52 -0.90
C LYS A 11 -7.57 10.51 -1.78
N LEU A 12 -7.36 9.42 -2.52
CA LEU A 12 -6.21 9.29 -3.41
C LEU A 12 -6.26 10.30 -4.56
N LYS A 13 -7.43 10.76 -4.96
CA LYS A 13 -7.55 11.79 -6.00
C LYS A 13 -7.03 13.15 -5.56
N ILE A 14 -6.86 13.36 -4.26
CA ILE A 14 -6.32 14.61 -3.71
C ILE A 14 -4.80 14.65 -3.84
N PHE A 15 -4.15 13.49 -3.96
CA PHE A 15 -2.71 13.41 -4.11
C PHE A 15 -2.27 13.92 -5.48
N ASP A 16 -1.08 14.53 -5.51
CA ASP A 16 -0.49 15.05 -6.74
C ASP A 16 -0.32 13.90 -7.74
N PRO A 17 -0.92 14.01 -8.94
CA PRO A 17 -0.77 13.00 -9.98
C PRO A 17 0.67 12.73 -10.39
N LYS A 18 1.56 13.68 -10.20
CA LYS A 18 2.98 13.53 -10.53
C LYS A 18 3.65 12.45 -9.71
N LEU A 19 3.19 12.23 -8.48
CA LEU A 19 3.73 11.18 -7.61
C LEU A 19 3.46 9.79 -8.17
N LYS A 20 2.41 9.64 -8.97
CA LYS A 20 2.04 8.36 -9.57
C LYS A 20 3.03 7.89 -10.63
N GLU A 21 3.75 8.82 -11.24
CA GLU A 21 4.67 8.49 -12.33
C GLU A 21 5.98 7.95 -11.80
N GLU A 22 6.34 8.24 -10.58
CA GLU A 22 7.60 7.82 -9.98
C GLU A 22 7.40 6.73 -8.93
N CYS A 23 6.73 7.04 -7.85
CA CYS A 23 6.46 6.09 -6.77
C CYS A 23 5.13 6.41 -6.16
N GLY A 24 4.43 5.38 -5.69
CA GLY A 24 3.19 5.54 -4.95
C GLY A 24 3.43 5.32 -3.47
N ILE A 25 2.93 6.23 -2.64
CA ILE A 25 3.00 6.11 -1.19
C ILE A 25 1.58 6.24 -0.65
N PHE A 26 1.24 5.38 0.29
CA PHE A 26 -0.05 5.41 0.96
C PHE A 26 0.16 5.17 2.44
N GLY A 27 -0.49 5.99 3.27
CA GLY A 27 -0.42 5.83 4.72
C GLY A 27 -1.80 5.88 5.33
N ILE A 28 -1.99 5.14 6.40
CA ILE A 28 -3.25 5.13 7.13
C ILE A 28 -2.97 4.90 8.61
N SER A 29 -3.82 5.43 9.46
CA SER A 29 -3.66 5.26 10.89
C SER A 29 -5.01 5.03 11.56
N ASN A 30 -4.95 4.51 12.76
CA ASN A 30 -6.10 4.38 13.65
C ASN A 30 -7.22 3.50 13.08
N THR A 31 -6.83 2.37 12.49
CA THR A 31 -7.78 1.39 11.97
C THR A 31 -7.24 -0.02 12.16
N LYS A 32 -8.11 -0.95 12.49
CA LYS A 32 -7.76 -2.35 12.68
C LYS A 32 -7.34 -3.02 11.38
N ASP A 33 -7.79 -2.48 10.25
CA ASP A 33 -7.52 -3.04 8.94
C ASP A 33 -6.40 -2.30 8.22
N ALA A 34 -5.45 -1.74 8.97
CA ALA A 34 -4.42 -0.87 8.40
C ALA A 34 -3.66 -1.52 7.26
N SER A 35 -3.18 -2.76 7.42
CA SER A 35 -2.44 -3.43 6.37
C SER A 35 -3.29 -3.72 5.14
N ALA A 36 -4.51 -4.20 5.34
CA ALA A 36 -5.41 -4.52 4.23
C ALA A 36 -5.80 -3.26 3.45
N LEU A 37 -6.11 -2.17 4.16
CA LEU A 37 -6.46 -0.91 3.52
C LEU A 37 -5.27 -0.30 2.80
N THR A 38 -4.07 -0.47 3.36
CA THR A 38 -2.85 0.01 2.71
C THR A 38 -2.58 -0.77 1.43
N ALA A 39 -2.78 -2.09 1.44
CA ALA A 39 -2.65 -2.90 0.23
C ALA A 39 -3.64 -2.43 -0.85
N LEU A 40 -4.87 -2.13 -0.47
CA LEU A 40 -5.87 -1.60 -1.40
C LEU A 40 -5.47 -0.22 -1.94
N GLY A 41 -4.93 0.64 -1.06
CA GLY A 41 -4.46 1.96 -1.47
C GLY A 41 -3.30 1.87 -2.46
N LEU A 42 -2.35 0.99 -2.19
CA LEU A 42 -1.24 0.76 -3.10
C LEU A 42 -1.71 0.19 -4.43
N HIS A 43 -2.69 -0.72 -4.39
CA HIS A 43 -3.26 -1.27 -5.61
C HIS A 43 -3.91 -0.18 -6.47
N ALA A 44 -4.58 0.78 -5.83
CA ALA A 44 -5.18 1.90 -6.53
C ALA A 44 -4.14 2.84 -7.14
N LEU A 45 -2.95 2.91 -6.54
CA LEU A 45 -1.86 3.75 -7.01
C LEU A 45 -0.96 3.06 -8.03
N GLN A 46 -1.07 1.73 -8.14
CA GLN A 46 -0.16 1.00 -9.03
C GLN A 46 -0.53 1.23 -10.50
N HIS A 47 0.48 1.18 -11.32
CA HIS A 47 0.30 1.25 -12.76
C HIS A 47 1.47 0.54 -13.45
N ARG A 48 1.50 0.64 -14.75
CA ARG A 48 2.51 -0.02 -15.59
C ARG A 48 3.93 0.35 -15.14
N GLY A 49 4.80 -0.63 -15.07
CA GLY A 49 6.19 -0.42 -14.72
C GLY A 49 6.52 -0.62 -13.26
N GLN A 50 5.56 -1.05 -12.45
CA GLN A 50 5.82 -1.33 -11.04
C GLN A 50 6.78 -2.50 -10.89
N GLU A 51 7.84 -2.30 -10.12
CA GLU A 51 8.84 -3.32 -9.84
C GLU A 51 8.63 -4.03 -8.51
N GLY A 52 8.10 -3.32 -7.53
CA GLY A 52 7.94 -3.88 -6.21
C GLY A 52 7.00 -3.07 -5.33
N CYS A 53 6.73 -3.63 -4.18
CA CYS A 53 5.85 -2.98 -3.20
C CYS A 53 6.25 -3.42 -1.80
N GLY A 54 5.92 -2.59 -0.83
CA GLY A 54 6.21 -2.88 0.55
C GLY A 54 5.20 -2.24 1.47
N ILE A 55 4.98 -2.88 2.61
CA ILE A 55 4.10 -2.35 3.65
C ILE A 55 4.81 -2.49 4.98
N VAL A 56 4.80 -1.42 5.77
CA VAL A 56 5.27 -1.41 7.14
C VAL A 56 4.10 -1.04 8.03
N THR A 57 3.93 -1.78 9.11
CA THR A 57 2.89 -1.49 10.10
C THR A 57 3.50 -1.28 11.47
N PHE A 58 2.74 -0.67 12.34
CA PHE A 58 3.15 -0.40 13.73
C PHE A 58 1.97 -0.65 14.65
N ASP A 59 2.20 -1.43 15.70
CA ASP A 59 1.15 -1.78 16.64
C ASP A 59 1.20 -0.97 17.95
N GLY A 60 2.06 0.04 18.00
CA GLY A 60 2.29 0.83 19.20
C GLY A 60 3.54 0.42 19.96
N LYS A 61 4.09 -0.73 19.65
CA LYS A 61 5.28 -1.26 20.32
C LYS A 61 6.36 -1.67 19.33
N GLN A 62 5.98 -2.30 18.24
CA GLN A 62 6.96 -2.80 17.27
C GLN A 62 6.44 -2.64 15.85
N TYR A 63 7.39 -2.70 14.93
CA TYR A 63 7.12 -2.61 13.50
C TYR A 63 7.11 -3.98 12.86
N PHE A 64 6.27 -4.13 11.85
CA PHE A 64 6.23 -5.31 10.99
C PHE A 64 6.39 -4.83 9.56
N SER A 65 7.10 -5.59 8.74
CA SER A 65 7.27 -5.19 7.35
C SER A 65 7.31 -6.38 6.43
N GLU A 66 6.81 -6.17 5.22
CA GLU A 66 6.89 -7.13 4.12
C GLU A 66 7.20 -6.36 2.85
N LYS A 67 8.20 -6.86 2.12
CA LYS A 67 8.59 -6.33 0.82
C LYS A 67 8.47 -7.43 -0.22
N ARG A 68 7.92 -7.09 -1.37
CA ARG A 68 7.72 -8.05 -2.45
C ARG A 68 8.08 -7.43 -3.79
N PHE A 69 8.57 -8.25 -4.70
CA PHE A 69 8.72 -7.86 -6.09
C PHE A 69 7.38 -8.05 -6.80
N GLY A 70 7.12 -7.22 -7.78
CA GLY A 70 5.91 -7.34 -8.60
C GLY A 70 4.73 -6.53 -8.09
N LEU A 71 3.55 -6.95 -8.50
CA LEU A 71 2.32 -6.20 -8.26
C LEU A 71 1.75 -6.41 -6.86
N VAL A 72 1.08 -5.39 -6.36
CA VAL A 72 0.46 -5.43 -5.03
C VAL A 72 -0.58 -6.56 -4.95
N GLY A 73 -1.43 -6.68 -5.97
CA GLY A 73 -2.49 -7.68 -5.98
C GLY A 73 -1.99 -9.12 -5.96
N ASP A 74 -0.82 -9.35 -6.54
CA ASP A 74 -0.24 -10.69 -6.57
C ASP A 74 0.44 -11.07 -5.26
N ASN A 75 0.87 -10.07 -4.49
CA ASN A 75 1.70 -10.29 -3.30
C ASN A 75 0.98 -10.05 -1.99
N PHE A 76 0.04 -9.13 -1.97
CA PHE A 76 -0.66 -8.76 -0.75
C PHE A 76 -2.15 -9.14 -0.77
N ASN A 77 -2.53 -10.05 -1.64
CA ASN A 77 -3.90 -10.58 -1.68
C ASN A 77 -4.10 -11.74 -0.72
N LYS A 78 -3.01 -12.26 -0.14
CA LYS A 78 -3.09 -13.42 0.75
C LYS A 78 -3.28 -12.97 2.18
N GLU A 79 -4.30 -13.49 2.81
CA GLU A 79 -4.62 -13.20 4.20
C GLU A 79 -3.45 -13.51 5.13
N LYS A 80 -2.70 -14.57 4.84
CA LYS A 80 -1.55 -14.97 5.63
C LYS A 80 -0.50 -13.87 5.73
N ILE A 81 -0.24 -13.17 4.64
CA ILE A 81 0.73 -12.09 4.61
C ILE A 81 0.21 -10.88 5.38
N LEU A 82 -1.05 -10.54 5.18
CA LEU A 82 -1.66 -9.40 5.85
C LEU A 82 -1.76 -9.59 7.35
N LYS A 83 -1.94 -10.83 7.80
CA LYS A 83 -1.98 -11.13 9.24
C LYS A 83 -0.66 -10.92 9.95
N LYS A 84 0.45 -11.01 9.23
CA LYS A 84 1.76 -10.72 9.80
C LYS A 84 1.97 -9.23 10.02
N LEU A 85 1.27 -8.41 9.28
CA LEU A 85 1.38 -6.95 9.34
C LEU A 85 0.35 -6.42 10.33
N GLN A 86 0.69 -6.52 11.60
CA GLN A 86 -0.19 -6.15 12.70
C GLN A 86 -0.11 -4.66 13.02
N GLY A 87 -1.17 -4.14 13.61
CA GLY A 87 -1.18 -2.77 14.09
C GLY A 87 -2.19 -1.89 13.39
N ASP A 88 -2.38 -0.71 13.97
CA ASP A 88 -3.38 0.26 13.52
C ASP A 88 -2.79 1.34 12.61
N TYR A 89 -1.48 1.29 12.39
CA TYR A 89 -0.77 2.26 11.56
C TYR A 89 -0.06 1.52 10.45
N ALA A 90 -0.14 2.04 9.24
CA ALA A 90 0.54 1.41 8.13
C ALA A 90 0.99 2.44 7.10
N ILE A 91 2.13 2.17 6.49
CA ILE A 91 2.63 2.93 5.35
C ILE A 91 3.01 1.93 4.27
N GLY A 92 2.55 2.18 3.07
CA GLY A 92 2.87 1.35 1.93
C GLY A 92 3.57 2.14 0.85
N HIS A 93 4.30 1.43 0.01
CA HIS A 93 5.09 2.02 -1.05
C HIS A 93 5.12 1.12 -2.28
N ASN A 94 4.83 1.71 -3.43
CA ASN A 94 5.01 1.06 -4.73
C ASN A 94 6.26 1.65 -5.38
N ARG A 95 7.16 0.80 -5.82
CA ARG A 95 8.37 1.22 -6.50
C ARG A 95 8.24 1.01 -8.00
N TYR A 96 8.59 2.03 -8.76
CA TYR A 96 8.61 1.98 -10.20
C TYR A 96 10.04 2.20 -10.70
N SER A 97 10.35 1.61 -11.86
CA SER A 97 11.63 1.89 -12.51
C SER A 97 11.64 3.33 -12.98
N THR A 98 12.63 4.09 -12.50
CA THR A 98 12.78 5.51 -12.86
C THR A 98 13.81 5.73 -13.94
N THR A 99 14.57 4.69 -14.26
CA THR A 99 15.71 4.81 -15.18
C THR A 99 15.38 4.43 -16.61
N GLY A 100 14.20 3.89 -16.85
CA GLY A 100 13.83 3.40 -18.17
C GLY A 100 14.57 2.15 -18.59
N GLU A 101 15.22 1.54 -17.67
CA GLU A 101 15.99 0.32 -17.89
C GLU A 101 15.16 -0.92 -17.69
#